data_5d307ea266d57f4f2e795dc502c75979
#
_entry.id   5d307ea266d57f4f2e795dc502c75979
#
_cell.length_a   1.000
_cell.length_b   1.000
_cell.length_c   1.000
_cell.angle_alpha   90.00
_cell.angle_beta   90.00
_cell.angle_gamma   90.00
#
_symmetry.space_group_name_H-M   'P 1'
#
loop_
_entity.id
_entity.type
_entity.pdbx_description
1 polymer ?
#
loop_
_entity_poly.entity_id
_entity_poly.type
_entity_poly.pdbx_seq_one_letter_code
_entity_poly.pdbx_strand_id
1 'polypeptide(L)'
;LAGNLTASFGLDDDNDFFYREACLPLVNAFRQSNNGSDPVRNFVQTDPMTTPLLLTELWVNYQYQTDFNPFHFHGGVYSFAIWMKIPTEWEDQCKLPQFQDIKKDNRKAGTFEFQYTDALGGIRSMSYQLGKSFENCMVFFPASLMHAVHPFYGTDEARVSIAGNLWYDTTGKGRYGNALDPEQLGDKDEYLKTMEANRTEYDGGGNYTKAETEKTFKVKPKKPKKT
;
A
#
# COMPACT_ATOMS: atom_id res chain seq x y z
N LEU A 1 11.53 -4.52 4.33
CA LEU A 1 10.44 -5.10 5.11
C LEU A 1 10.83 -5.10 6.58
N ALA A 2 9.90 -4.72 7.45
CA ALA A 2 10.14 -4.67 8.89
C ALA A 2 10.06 -6.07 9.53
N GLY A 3 9.39 -7.02 8.88
CA GLY A 3 9.06 -8.32 9.43
C GLY A 3 9.80 -9.49 8.82
N ASN A 4 9.43 -10.66 9.29
CA ASN A 4 9.86 -11.95 8.76
C ASN A 4 8.80 -12.42 7.76
N LEU A 5 9.01 -12.11 6.49
CA LEU A 5 8.19 -12.59 5.38
C LEU A 5 9.04 -13.48 4.47
N THR A 6 8.49 -14.61 4.08
CA THR A 6 9.20 -15.60 3.27
C THR A 6 9.58 -15.06 1.90
N ALA A 7 8.67 -14.35 1.21
CA ALA A 7 8.96 -13.77 -0.09
C ALA A 7 8.22 -12.43 -0.30
N SER A 8 8.91 -11.51 -1.00
CA SER A 8 8.33 -10.24 -1.42
C SER A 8 8.98 -9.81 -2.74
N PHE A 9 8.17 -9.39 -3.70
CA PHE A 9 8.61 -8.99 -5.04
C PHE A 9 8.07 -7.61 -5.39
N GLY A 10 8.91 -6.79 -6.02
CA GLY A 10 8.47 -5.52 -6.58
C GLY A 10 7.55 -5.75 -7.78
N LEU A 11 6.56 -4.89 -7.92
CA LEU A 11 5.67 -4.81 -9.06
C LEU A 11 5.87 -3.48 -9.76
N ASP A 12 5.62 -3.44 -11.05
CA ASP A 12 5.53 -2.22 -11.81
C ASP A 12 4.05 -1.92 -12.09
N ASP A 13 3.65 -0.66 -11.97
CA ASP A 13 2.32 -0.19 -12.36
C ASP A 13 2.39 0.30 -13.80
N ASP A 14 2.11 -0.61 -14.73
CA ASP A 14 2.14 -0.28 -16.15
C ASP A 14 1.11 0.80 -16.47
N ASN A 15 1.60 1.87 -17.10
CA ASN A 15 0.77 2.98 -17.50
C ASN A 15 0.12 3.74 -16.33
N ASP A 16 0.68 3.66 -15.11
CA ASP A 16 0.07 4.21 -13.90
C ASP A 16 -1.41 3.86 -13.76
N PHE A 17 -1.81 2.71 -14.33
CA PHE A 17 -3.21 2.31 -14.38
C PHE A 17 -3.77 2.15 -12.96
N PHE A 18 -3.07 1.42 -12.11
CA PHE A 18 -3.52 1.19 -10.75
C PHE A 18 -3.51 2.49 -9.93
N TYR A 19 -2.49 3.33 -10.11
CA TYR A 19 -2.43 4.63 -9.47
C TYR A 19 -3.64 5.48 -9.84
N ARG A 20 -3.98 5.57 -11.13
CA ARG A 20 -5.08 6.41 -11.61
C ARG A 20 -6.45 5.88 -11.23
N GLU A 21 -6.66 4.56 -11.41
CA GLU A 21 -7.99 3.97 -11.23
C GLU A 21 -8.33 3.63 -9.78
N ALA A 22 -7.31 3.36 -8.95
CA ALA A 22 -7.53 2.97 -7.57
C ALA A 22 -7.00 4.01 -6.56
N CYS A 23 -5.73 4.41 -6.66
CA CYS A 23 -5.11 5.25 -5.63
C CYS A 23 -5.64 6.69 -5.66
N LEU A 24 -5.69 7.33 -6.82
CA LEU A 24 -6.07 8.73 -6.95
C LEU A 24 -7.51 9.02 -6.48
N PRO A 25 -8.52 8.21 -6.81
CA PRO A 25 -9.86 8.38 -6.23
C PRO A 25 -9.88 8.30 -4.70
N LEU A 26 -9.07 7.41 -4.09
CA LEU A 26 -8.99 7.26 -2.65
C LEU A 26 -8.27 8.45 -1.99
N VAL A 27 -7.22 8.98 -2.61
CA VAL A 27 -6.57 10.23 -2.18
C VAL A 27 -7.58 11.38 -2.17
N ASN A 28 -8.34 11.54 -3.25
CA ASN A 28 -9.35 12.59 -3.36
C ASN A 28 -10.45 12.43 -2.30
N ALA A 29 -10.94 11.21 -2.08
CA ALA A 29 -11.93 10.93 -1.05
C ALA A 29 -11.39 11.23 0.36
N PHE A 30 -10.12 10.87 0.64
CA PHE A 30 -9.48 11.19 1.91
C PHE A 30 -9.35 12.71 2.10
N ARG A 31 -8.88 13.44 1.11
CA ARG A 31 -8.75 14.90 1.13
C ARG A 31 -10.12 15.56 1.36
N GLN A 32 -11.16 15.14 0.66
CA GLN A 32 -12.51 15.66 0.86
C GLN A 32 -13.00 15.46 2.31
N SER A 33 -12.72 14.31 2.91
CA SER A 33 -13.09 14.00 4.29
C SER A 33 -12.24 14.77 5.33
N ASN A 34 -11.10 15.30 4.95
CA ASN A 34 -10.12 15.97 5.83
C ASN A 34 -9.88 17.42 5.44
N ASN A 35 -10.90 18.13 4.93
CA ASN A 35 -10.83 19.54 4.58
C ASN A 35 -9.67 19.88 3.62
N GLY A 36 -9.40 19.03 2.64
CA GLY A 36 -8.34 19.20 1.66
C GLY A 36 -6.94 18.94 2.20
N SER A 37 -6.80 18.29 3.34
CA SER A 37 -5.50 18.05 3.97
C SER A 37 -5.04 16.61 3.81
N ASP A 38 -3.76 16.45 3.52
CA ASP A 38 -3.06 15.16 3.59
C ASP A 38 -2.47 14.91 4.99
N PRO A 39 -2.19 13.66 5.37
CA PRO A 39 -1.72 13.31 6.72
C PRO A 39 -0.43 13.98 7.14
N VAL A 40 0.46 14.29 6.21
CA VAL A 40 1.80 14.84 6.48
C VAL A 40 1.95 16.31 6.09
N ARG A 41 0.86 17.01 5.77
CA ARG A 41 0.90 18.41 5.33
C ARG A 41 1.73 19.31 6.24
N ASN A 42 1.63 19.10 7.54
CA ASN A 42 2.31 19.95 8.52
C ASN A 42 3.83 19.67 8.63
N PHE A 43 4.31 18.57 8.07
CA PHE A 43 5.71 18.15 8.13
C PHE A 43 6.48 18.44 6.84
N VAL A 44 5.77 18.59 5.74
CA VAL A 44 6.38 18.83 4.42
C VAL A 44 5.94 20.24 3.99
N GLN A 45 6.91 21.12 3.74
CA GLN A 45 6.65 22.48 3.24
C GLN A 45 6.22 22.46 1.76
N THR A 46 5.32 21.59 1.41
CA THR A 46 4.72 21.48 0.08
C THR A 46 3.23 21.74 0.21
N ASP A 47 2.66 22.40 -0.77
CA ASP A 47 1.22 22.52 -0.86
C ASP A 47 0.63 21.21 -1.39
N PRO A 48 -0.12 20.44 -0.58
CA PRO A 48 -0.68 19.18 -1.02
C PRO A 48 -1.70 19.31 -2.14
N MET A 49 -2.25 20.51 -2.34
CA MET A 49 -3.19 20.77 -3.43
C MET A 49 -2.49 20.96 -4.79
N THR A 50 -1.22 21.35 -4.76
CA THR A 50 -0.43 21.64 -5.95
C THR A 50 0.73 20.68 -6.17
N THR A 51 1.06 19.85 -5.16
CA THR A 51 2.14 18.87 -5.28
C THR A 51 1.55 17.50 -5.63
N PRO A 52 1.93 16.92 -6.78
CA PRO A 52 1.46 15.61 -7.19
C PRO A 52 1.87 14.51 -6.21
N LEU A 53 1.05 13.48 -6.14
CA LEU A 53 1.42 12.21 -5.51
C LEU A 53 1.85 11.21 -6.56
N LEU A 54 2.79 10.36 -6.22
CA LEU A 54 3.29 9.27 -7.05
C LEU A 54 3.17 7.96 -6.30
N LEU A 55 2.78 6.89 -6.97
CA LEU A 55 2.94 5.53 -6.48
C LEU A 55 4.40 5.12 -6.67
N THR A 56 5.21 5.31 -5.64
CA THR A 56 6.66 5.11 -5.71
C THR A 56 7.08 3.68 -5.45
N GLU A 57 6.29 2.97 -4.67
CA GLU A 57 6.56 1.59 -4.30
C GLU A 57 5.29 0.75 -4.45
N LEU A 58 5.41 -0.35 -5.15
CA LEU A 58 4.37 -1.36 -5.32
C LEU A 58 5.02 -2.74 -5.22
N TRP A 59 4.47 -3.61 -4.39
CA TRP A 59 5.04 -4.96 -4.20
C TRP A 59 3.99 -5.98 -3.80
N VAL A 60 4.26 -7.26 -4.08
CA VAL A 60 3.49 -8.40 -3.62
C VAL A 60 4.24 -9.13 -2.51
N ASN A 61 3.53 -9.52 -1.46
CA ASN A 61 4.02 -10.32 -0.36
C ASN A 61 3.40 -11.71 -0.40
N TYR A 62 4.22 -12.73 -0.19
CA TYR A 62 3.83 -14.10 0.09
C TYR A 62 4.17 -14.38 1.54
N GLN A 63 3.17 -14.43 2.39
CA GLN A 63 3.30 -14.72 3.81
C GLN A 63 2.82 -16.15 4.05
N TYR A 64 3.68 -16.97 4.62
CA TYR A 64 3.35 -18.32 5.05
C TYR A 64 3.00 -18.35 6.53
N GLN A 65 2.54 -19.51 7.02
CA GLN A 65 2.26 -19.67 8.44
C GLN A 65 3.49 -19.28 9.28
N THR A 66 3.27 -18.66 10.43
CA THR A 66 4.27 -18.08 11.34
C THR A 66 4.99 -16.83 10.86
N ASP A 67 4.94 -16.49 9.57
CA ASP A 67 5.44 -15.21 9.08
C ASP A 67 4.62 -14.04 9.67
N PHE A 68 5.27 -12.93 9.95
CA PHE A 68 4.62 -11.75 10.51
C PHE A 68 5.34 -10.46 10.14
N ASN A 69 4.63 -9.35 10.21
CA ASN A 69 5.20 -8.00 10.25
C ASN A 69 4.89 -7.38 11.61
N PRO A 70 5.90 -7.06 12.43
CA PRO A 70 5.67 -6.38 13.70
C PRO A 70 5.08 -4.98 13.46
N PHE A 71 4.71 -4.28 14.54
CA PHE A 71 4.29 -2.89 14.41
C PHE A 71 5.38 -2.05 13.74
N HIS A 72 4.99 -1.41 12.67
CA HIS A 72 5.83 -0.54 11.87
C HIS A 72 4.96 0.52 11.17
N PHE A 73 5.62 1.47 10.54
CA PHE A 73 5.01 2.46 9.67
C PHE A 73 5.85 2.61 8.40
N HIS A 74 5.32 3.29 7.41
CA HIS A 74 6.02 3.58 6.18
C HIS A 74 6.37 5.06 6.08
N GLY A 75 7.41 5.36 5.34
CA GLY A 75 7.60 6.69 4.80
C GLY A 75 6.54 6.99 3.73
N GLY A 76 6.36 8.26 3.41
CA GLY A 76 5.37 8.68 2.43
C GLY A 76 4.13 9.32 3.02
N VAL A 77 3.14 9.54 2.16
CA VAL A 77 1.89 10.22 2.51
C VAL A 77 0.80 9.18 2.82
N TYR A 78 0.62 8.24 1.91
CA TYR A 78 -0.36 7.16 2.02
C TYR A 78 0.29 5.82 1.78
N SER A 79 -0.29 4.81 2.39
CA SER A 79 -0.02 3.40 2.15
C SER A 79 -1.31 2.65 1.93
N PHE A 80 -1.21 1.48 1.32
CA PHE A 80 -2.33 0.57 1.17
C PHE A 80 -1.88 -0.88 1.25
N ALA A 81 -2.84 -1.77 1.55
CA ALA A 81 -2.70 -3.21 1.43
C ALA A 81 -3.97 -3.80 0.83
N ILE A 82 -3.80 -4.74 -0.11
CA ILE A 82 -4.88 -5.49 -0.77
C ILE A 82 -4.62 -6.96 -0.53
N TRP A 83 -5.61 -7.69 -0.04
CA TRP A 83 -5.49 -9.14 0.11
C TRP A 83 -6.00 -9.84 -1.15
N MET A 84 -5.10 -10.53 -1.84
CA MET A 84 -5.42 -11.28 -3.06
C MET A 84 -5.81 -12.73 -2.76
N LYS A 85 -5.25 -13.29 -1.67
CA LYS A 85 -5.55 -14.64 -1.20
C LYS A 85 -5.38 -14.70 0.31
N ILE A 86 -6.37 -15.27 0.98
CA ILE A 86 -6.34 -15.52 2.42
C ILE A 86 -6.68 -17.00 2.65
N PRO A 87 -5.69 -17.83 3.06
CA PRO A 87 -5.88 -19.29 3.13
C PRO A 87 -6.62 -19.77 4.39
N THR A 88 -6.91 -18.87 5.34
CA THR A 88 -7.49 -19.21 6.64
C THR A 88 -8.66 -18.30 6.97
N GLU A 89 -9.58 -18.80 7.79
CA GLU A 89 -10.61 -17.99 8.41
C GLU A 89 -10.20 -17.61 9.84
N TRP A 90 -10.42 -16.36 10.24
CA TRP A 90 -10.06 -15.89 11.59
C TRP A 90 -10.73 -16.70 12.69
N GLU A 91 -11.99 -17.11 12.50
CA GLU A 91 -12.73 -17.92 13.45
C GLU A 91 -12.07 -19.27 13.70
N ASP A 92 -11.44 -19.86 12.67
CA ASP A 92 -10.72 -21.12 12.79
C ASP A 92 -9.37 -20.92 13.48
N GLN A 93 -8.70 -19.81 13.21
CA GLN A 93 -7.49 -19.42 13.97
C GLN A 93 -7.78 -19.28 15.46
N CYS A 94 -8.94 -18.72 15.82
CA CYS A 94 -9.36 -18.59 17.21
C CYS A 94 -9.59 -19.94 17.94
N LYS A 95 -9.84 -21.01 17.22
CA LYS A 95 -10.08 -22.36 17.78
C LYS A 95 -8.78 -23.15 18.02
N LEU A 96 -7.66 -22.66 17.55
CA LEU A 96 -6.38 -23.34 17.71
C LEU A 96 -6.00 -23.46 19.20
N PRO A 97 -5.40 -24.57 19.64
CA PRO A 97 -5.13 -24.84 21.08
C PRO A 97 -4.37 -23.72 21.78
N GLN A 98 -3.39 -23.10 21.12
CA GLN A 98 -2.57 -22.05 21.70
C GLN A 98 -3.32 -20.73 21.99
N PHE A 99 -4.57 -20.59 21.53
CA PHE A 99 -5.37 -19.38 21.72
C PHE A 99 -6.58 -19.59 22.62
N GLN A 100 -6.81 -20.81 23.15
CA GLN A 100 -8.01 -21.13 23.94
C GLN A 100 -8.12 -20.31 25.21
N ASP A 101 -7.00 -20.05 25.89
CA ASP A 101 -6.96 -19.30 27.16
C ASP A 101 -6.96 -17.78 26.95
N ILE A 102 -6.91 -17.31 25.70
CA ILE A 102 -6.93 -15.88 25.36
C ILE A 102 -8.38 -15.45 25.15
N LYS A 103 -8.80 -14.33 25.77
CA LYS A 103 -10.10 -13.71 25.50
C LYS A 103 -10.23 -13.46 23.99
N LYS A 104 -11.42 -13.75 23.43
CA LYS A 104 -11.66 -13.69 21.99
C LYS A 104 -11.20 -12.37 21.36
N ASP A 105 -11.51 -11.24 21.99
CA ASP A 105 -11.15 -9.91 21.48
C ASP A 105 -9.63 -9.61 21.48
N ASN A 106 -8.86 -10.40 22.21
CA ASN A 106 -7.41 -10.29 22.30
C ASN A 106 -6.67 -11.28 21.39
N ARG A 107 -7.40 -12.14 20.66
CA ARG A 107 -6.79 -13.09 19.74
C ARG A 107 -6.40 -12.39 18.46
N LYS A 108 -5.11 -12.39 18.17
CA LYS A 108 -4.55 -11.64 17.03
C LYS A 108 -4.12 -12.51 15.85
N ALA A 109 -4.12 -13.83 15.99
CA ALA A 109 -3.75 -14.72 14.89
C ALA A 109 -4.59 -14.44 13.63
N GLY A 110 -3.93 -14.34 12.48
CA GLY A 110 -4.60 -14.09 11.22
C GLY A 110 -5.20 -12.69 11.06
N THR A 111 -4.80 -11.70 11.87
CA THR A 111 -5.32 -10.33 11.78
C THR A 111 -4.32 -9.36 11.15
N PHE A 112 -4.87 -8.26 10.63
CA PHE A 112 -4.16 -7.02 10.33
C PHE A 112 -4.60 -5.98 11.37
N GLU A 113 -3.66 -5.26 11.99
CA GLU A 113 -3.96 -4.37 13.11
C GLU A 113 -3.36 -2.99 12.91
N PHE A 114 -4.16 -1.96 13.12
CA PHE A 114 -3.71 -0.58 13.30
C PHE A 114 -3.57 -0.25 14.78
N GLN A 115 -2.57 0.59 15.10
CA GLN A 115 -2.40 1.19 16.41
C GLN A 115 -2.27 2.70 16.29
N TYR A 116 -2.98 3.44 17.13
CA TYR A 116 -3.00 4.89 17.14
C TYR A 116 -3.22 5.43 18.55
N THR A 117 -2.94 6.72 18.74
CA THR A 117 -3.18 7.44 19.98
C THR A 117 -4.53 8.18 19.88
N ASP A 118 -5.40 8.00 20.87
CA ASP A 118 -6.64 8.77 20.96
C ASP A 118 -6.40 10.21 21.45
N ALA A 119 -7.46 11.03 21.43
CA ALA A 119 -7.38 12.44 21.82
C ALA A 119 -6.95 12.66 23.28
N LEU A 120 -7.02 11.65 24.12
CA LEU A 120 -6.60 11.70 25.53
C LEU A 120 -5.21 11.09 25.76
N GLY A 121 -4.49 10.72 24.68
CA GLY A 121 -3.18 10.11 24.77
C GLY A 121 -3.19 8.60 25.02
N GLY A 122 -4.35 7.96 25.06
CA GLY A 122 -4.47 6.52 25.23
C GLY A 122 -4.14 5.77 23.94
N ILE A 123 -3.39 4.66 24.05
CA ILE A 123 -3.10 3.80 22.90
C ILE A 123 -4.35 2.97 22.60
N ARG A 124 -4.78 2.99 21.35
CA ARG A 124 -5.91 2.23 20.81
C ARG A 124 -5.44 1.34 19.68
N SER A 125 -6.15 0.26 19.48
CA SER A 125 -5.94 -0.59 18.32
C SER A 125 -7.25 -0.95 17.64
N MET A 126 -7.18 -1.15 16.32
CA MET A 126 -8.26 -1.64 15.49
C MET A 126 -7.75 -2.80 14.66
N SER A 127 -8.38 -3.96 14.80
CA SER A 127 -7.97 -5.17 14.09
C SER A 127 -8.99 -5.58 13.05
N TYR A 128 -8.51 -5.91 11.86
CA TYR A 128 -9.27 -6.58 10.82
C TYR A 128 -9.05 -8.09 10.94
N GLN A 129 -10.14 -8.81 11.10
CA GLN A 129 -10.17 -10.27 11.17
C GLN A 129 -10.14 -10.81 9.75
N LEU A 130 -8.99 -11.32 9.32
CA LEU A 130 -8.81 -11.72 7.94
C LEU A 130 -9.40 -13.11 7.69
N GLY A 131 -10.15 -13.21 6.62
CA GLY A 131 -10.76 -14.41 6.07
C GLY A 131 -11.06 -14.20 4.60
N LYS A 132 -11.62 -15.18 3.92
CA LYS A 132 -11.92 -15.12 2.48
C LYS A 132 -12.80 -13.93 2.07
N SER A 133 -13.66 -13.46 2.97
CA SER A 133 -14.49 -12.27 2.74
C SER A 133 -13.67 -10.99 2.57
N PHE A 134 -12.41 -10.98 3.00
CA PHE A 134 -11.47 -9.88 2.82
C PHE A 134 -10.65 -9.98 1.52
N GLU A 135 -10.75 -11.05 0.78
CA GLU A 135 -10.10 -11.14 -0.53
C GLU A 135 -10.65 -10.06 -1.48
N ASN A 136 -9.76 -9.43 -2.22
CA ASN A 136 -10.00 -8.27 -3.07
C ASN A 136 -10.41 -6.98 -2.32
N CYS A 137 -10.32 -6.97 -0.99
CA CYS A 137 -10.49 -5.76 -0.21
C CYS A 137 -9.16 -5.01 -0.09
N MET A 138 -9.26 -3.68 -0.15
CA MET A 138 -8.16 -2.75 0.04
C MET A 138 -8.38 -1.93 1.30
N VAL A 139 -7.34 -1.81 2.14
CA VAL A 139 -7.25 -0.75 3.15
C VAL A 139 -6.30 0.31 2.64
N PHE A 140 -6.73 1.57 2.73
CA PHE A 140 -5.97 2.76 2.33
C PHE A 140 -5.85 3.68 3.55
N PHE A 141 -4.62 4.08 3.92
CA PHE A 141 -4.37 4.73 5.19
C PHE A 141 -3.15 5.65 5.14
N PRO A 142 -3.02 6.61 6.07
CA PRO A 142 -1.82 7.41 6.23
C PRO A 142 -0.58 6.53 6.41
N ALA A 143 0.48 6.77 5.65
CA ALA A 143 1.69 5.94 5.69
C ALA A 143 2.33 5.88 7.09
N SER A 144 2.18 6.95 7.87
CA SER A 144 2.67 7.05 9.26
C SER A 144 1.85 6.28 10.28
N LEU A 145 0.68 5.72 9.90
CA LEU A 145 -0.16 4.96 10.81
C LEU A 145 0.50 3.61 11.15
N MET A 146 0.76 3.42 12.45
CA MET A 146 1.35 2.17 12.95
C MET A 146 0.45 0.99 12.65
N HIS A 147 1.02 -0.06 12.07
CA HIS A 147 0.27 -1.28 11.74
C HIS A 147 1.13 -2.53 11.84
N ALA A 148 0.46 -3.65 12.05
CA ALA A 148 1.09 -4.97 12.16
C ALA A 148 0.30 -6.01 11.34
N VAL A 149 1.02 -7.02 10.87
CA VAL A 149 0.43 -8.19 10.21
C VAL A 149 0.74 -9.40 11.07
N HIS A 150 -0.28 -9.92 11.73
CA HIS A 150 -0.13 -11.06 12.64
C HIS A 150 -0.02 -12.38 11.89
N PRO A 151 0.72 -13.35 12.45
CA PRO A 151 0.88 -14.66 11.84
C PRO A 151 -0.44 -15.43 11.83
N PHE A 152 -0.55 -16.36 10.92
CA PHE A 152 -1.59 -17.39 10.89
C PHE A 152 -0.94 -18.78 10.94
N TYR A 153 -1.75 -19.83 11.13
CA TYR A 153 -1.27 -21.17 11.40
C TYR A 153 -2.15 -22.22 10.73
N GLY A 154 -1.62 -23.43 10.58
CA GLY A 154 -2.39 -24.61 10.23
C GLY A 154 -2.59 -24.82 8.73
N THR A 155 -1.79 -24.16 7.89
CA THR A 155 -1.77 -24.38 6.44
C THR A 155 -0.42 -24.03 5.85
N ASP A 156 -0.01 -24.72 4.81
CA ASP A 156 1.19 -24.41 4.02
C ASP A 156 0.90 -23.46 2.84
N GLU A 157 -0.37 -23.06 2.68
CA GLU A 157 -0.72 -22.08 1.66
C GLU A 157 -0.33 -20.66 2.06
N ALA A 158 0.16 -19.89 1.08
CA ALA A 158 0.51 -18.51 1.30
C ALA A 158 -0.72 -17.60 1.37
N ARG A 159 -0.72 -16.65 2.31
CA ARG A 159 -1.50 -15.43 2.23
C ARG A 159 -0.79 -14.47 1.27
N VAL A 160 -1.49 -14.01 0.25
CA VAL A 160 -0.93 -13.13 -0.77
C VAL A 160 -1.54 -11.74 -0.62
N SER A 161 -0.68 -10.72 -0.50
CA SER A 161 -1.11 -9.34 -0.44
C SER A 161 -0.27 -8.46 -1.36
N ILE A 162 -0.92 -7.45 -1.97
CA ILE A 162 -0.25 -6.37 -2.69
C ILE A 162 -0.27 -5.15 -1.79
N ALA A 163 0.86 -4.45 -1.70
CA ALA A 163 0.97 -3.24 -0.92
C ALA A 163 1.78 -2.18 -1.67
N GLY A 164 1.62 -0.92 -1.27
CA GLY A 164 2.35 0.17 -1.91
C GLY A 164 2.33 1.44 -1.08
N ASN A 165 3.18 2.40 -1.49
CA ASN A 165 3.33 3.70 -0.86
C ASN A 165 3.23 4.83 -1.88
N LEU A 166 2.55 5.90 -1.49
CA LEU A 166 2.44 7.13 -2.25
C LEU A 166 3.27 8.23 -1.58
N TRP A 167 4.05 8.93 -2.40
CA TRP A 167 4.88 10.06 -1.98
C TRP A 167 4.54 11.32 -2.76
N TYR A 168 4.85 12.49 -2.20
CA TYR A 168 4.84 13.74 -2.98
C TYR A 168 5.95 13.72 -4.03
N ASP A 169 5.64 14.18 -5.23
CA ASP A 169 6.65 14.48 -6.24
C ASP A 169 7.33 15.82 -5.91
N THR A 170 8.30 15.79 -5.03
CA THR A 170 9.07 16.97 -4.65
C THR A 170 10.04 17.43 -5.74
N THR A 171 10.22 16.64 -6.79
CA THR A 171 11.10 16.98 -7.92
C THR A 171 10.37 17.74 -9.02
N GLY A 172 9.04 17.69 -9.05
CA GLY A 172 8.21 18.21 -10.11
C GLY A 172 8.40 17.54 -11.47
N LYS A 173 9.02 16.35 -11.46
CA LYS A 173 9.33 15.61 -12.69
C LYS A 173 8.40 14.45 -12.98
N GLY A 174 7.48 14.15 -12.06
CA GLY A 174 6.60 12.99 -12.16
C GLY A 174 7.39 11.67 -12.12
N ARG A 175 6.66 10.56 -12.17
CA ARG A 175 7.26 9.21 -12.15
C ARG A 175 8.17 8.96 -13.34
N TYR A 176 7.89 9.60 -14.47
CA TYR A 176 8.62 9.41 -15.73
C TYR A 176 9.62 10.54 -16.04
N GLY A 177 9.94 11.39 -15.08
CA GLY A 177 10.93 12.45 -15.24
C GLY A 177 10.42 13.71 -15.93
N ASN A 178 9.15 13.80 -16.26
CA ASN A 178 8.52 14.99 -16.84
C ASN A 178 7.86 15.83 -15.76
N ALA A 179 7.98 17.14 -15.87
CA ALA A 179 7.29 18.07 -14.97
C ALA A 179 5.77 17.91 -15.14
N LEU A 180 5.06 17.70 -14.05
CA LEU A 180 3.61 17.75 -14.04
C LEU A 180 3.16 19.17 -13.73
N ASP A 181 2.19 19.67 -14.49
CA ASP A 181 1.58 20.95 -14.19
C ASP A 181 0.63 20.76 -12.99
N PRO A 182 0.89 21.44 -11.86
CA PRO A 182 0.04 21.32 -10.67
C PRO A 182 -1.42 21.72 -10.92
N GLU A 183 -1.69 22.64 -11.82
CA GLU A 183 -3.05 23.08 -12.15
C GLU A 183 -3.87 21.98 -12.87
N GLN A 184 -3.19 21.04 -13.51
CA GLN A 184 -3.82 19.91 -14.21
C GLN A 184 -4.25 18.77 -13.26
N LEU A 185 -3.76 18.78 -12.04
CA LEU A 185 -4.11 17.71 -11.06
C LEU A 185 -5.53 17.82 -10.53
N GLY A 186 -6.17 18.96 -10.69
CA GLY A 186 -7.58 19.16 -10.33
C GLY A 186 -8.57 18.55 -11.32
N ASP A 187 -8.17 18.36 -12.56
CA ASP A 187 -8.98 17.76 -13.64
C ASP A 187 -8.43 16.38 -14.01
N LYS A 188 -9.21 15.34 -13.72
CA LYS A 188 -8.82 13.94 -13.98
C LYS A 188 -8.48 13.71 -15.45
N ASP A 189 -9.30 14.26 -16.35
CA ASP A 189 -9.14 14.01 -17.79
C ASP A 189 -7.94 14.76 -18.36
N GLU A 190 -7.66 15.94 -17.86
CA GLU A 190 -6.51 16.74 -18.24
C GLU A 190 -5.21 16.16 -17.67
N TYR A 191 -5.24 15.70 -16.42
CA TYR A 191 -4.14 14.94 -15.81
C TYR A 191 -3.80 13.67 -16.61
N LEU A 192 -4.80 12.91 -17.01
CA LEU A 192 -4.63 11.69 -17.81
C LEU A 192 -4.03 11.99 -19.19
N LYS A 193 -4.50 13.07 -19.86
CA LYS A 193 -3.92 13.51 -21.13
C LYS A 193 -2.46 13.94 -21.00
N THR A 194 -2.13 14.65 -19.91
CA THR A 194 -0.76 15.09 -19.65
C THR A 194 0.16 13.90 -19.38
N MET A 195 -0.29 12.92 -18.59
CA MET A 195 0.44 11.68 -18.36
C MET A 195 0.65 10.88 -19.63
N GLU A 196 -0.34 10.82 -20.49
CA GLU A 196 -0.28 10.11 -21.75
C GLU A 196 0.63 10.81 -22.78
N ALA A 197 0.58 12.15 -22.85
CA ALA A 197 1.47 12.96 -23.69
C ALA A 197 2.93 12.84 -23.22
N ASN A 198 3.18 12.99 -21.94
CA ASN A 198 4.52 12.85 -21.34
C ASN A 198 5.11 11.45 -21.57
N ARG A 199 4.27 10.47 -21.66
CA ARG A 199 4.67 9.09 -21.89
C ARG A 199 5.08 8.81 -23.33
N THR A 200 4.46 9.43 -24.33
CA THR A 200 4.82 9.30 -25.74
C THR A 200 6.15 10.00 -26.07
N GLU A 201 6.54 10.99 -25.28
CA GLU A 201 7.79 11.74 -25.44
C GLU A 201 8.97 11.14 -24.66
N TYR A 202 8.73 10.26 -23.68
CA TYR A 202 9.77 9.67 -22.88
C TYR A 202 10.39 8.44 -23.56
N ASP A 203 11.28 8.72 -24.51
CA ASP A 203 12.18 7.75 -25.20
C ASP A 203 13.59 7.73 -24.57
N GLY A 204 13.75 8.39 -23.46
CA GLY A 204 15.03 8.71 -22.87
C GLY A 204 15.67 7.66 -21.97
N GLY A 205 15.84 6.44 -22.43
CA GLY A 205 16.88 5.56 -21.90
C GLY A 205 16.61 4.93 -20.53
N GLY A 206 15.37 4.72 -20.24
CA GLY A 206 15.14 4.05 -18.99
C GLY A 206 13.95 3.20 -19.01
N ASN A 207 13.25 2.99 -20.03
CA ASN A 207 12.65 1.78 -19.69
C ASN A 207 11.35 1.32 -20.24
N TYR A 208 10.59 2.09 -20.95
CA TYR A 208 9.37 1.53 -21.54
C TYR A 208 9.14 2.02 -22.95
N THR A 209 9.56 1.22 -23.93
CA THR A 209 9.08 1.39 -25.31
C THR A 209 7.63 0.90 -25.40
N LYS A 210 6.85 1.46 -26.31
CA LYS A 210 5.44 1.08 -26.54
C LYS A 210 5.24 -0.44 -26.77
N ALA A 211 6.29 -1.15 -27.15
CA ALA A 211 6.31 -2.61 -27.32
C ALA A 211 6.47 -3.39 -26.00
N GLU A 212 6.91 -2.75 -24.93
CA GLU A 212 7.06 -3.38 -23.61
C GLU A 212 5.81 -3.23 -22.74
N THR A 213 4.93 -2.30 -23.08
CA THR A 213 3.64 -2.10 -22.40
C THR A 213 2.64 -3.25 -22.64
N GLU A 214 2.92 -4.13 -23.58
CA GLU A 214 2.12 -5.34 -23.81
C GLU A 214 2.60 -6.56 -23.00
N LYS A 215 3.69 -6.41 -22.25
CA LYS A 215 4.21 -7.49 -21.38
C LYS A 215 3.74 -7.31 -19.96
N THR A 216 2.87 -8.22 -19.54
CA THR A 216 2.47 -8.56 -18.17
C THR A 216 3.51 -8.19 -17.10
N PHE A 217 3.03 -7.72 -15.95
CA PHE A 217 3.75 -7.44 -14.70
C PHE A 217 5.10 -8.15 -14.57
N LYS A 218 6.21 -7.40 -14.71
CA LYS A 218 7.52 -7.94 -14.44
C LYS A 218 7.75 -7.96 -12.93
N VAL A 219 7.70 -9.14 -12.35
CA VAL A 219 8.05 -9.36 -10.95
C VAL A 219 9.58 -9.28 -10.82
N LYS A 220 10.08 -8.28 -10.07
CA LYS A 220 11.51 -8.17 -9.75
C LYS A 220 11.76 -8.70 -8.34
N PRO A 221 12.60 -9.73 -8.16
CA PRO A 221 12.90 -10.21 -6.82
C PRO A 221 13.63 -9.13 -6.02
N LYS A 222 13.14 -8.83 -4.82
CA LYS A 222 13.96 -8.08 -3.85
C LYS A 222 15.16 -8.94 -3.47
N LYS A 223 16.36 -8.35 -3.48
CA LYS A 223 17.58 -9.07 -3.11
C LYS A 223 17.37 -9.82 -1.79
N PRO A 224 17.75 -11.11 -1.71
CA PRO A 224 17.69 -11.85 -0.47
C PRO A 224 18.50 -11.11 0.60
N LYS A 225 17.98 -11.03 1.81
CA LYS A 225 18.77 -10.53 2.95
C LYS A 225 20.02 -11.42 3.07
N LYS A 226 21.20 -10.81 3.04
CA LYS A 226 22.40 -11.52 3.47
C LYS A 226 22.21 -11.88 4.93
N THR A 227 22.18 -13.16 5.23
CA THR A 227 22.31 -13.72 6.57
C THR A 227 23.61 -13.29 7.21
#